data_2c3b1a0e48d33ebd51da22ca5d477f38
#
_entry.id   2c3b1a0e48d33ebd51da22ca5d477f38
#
_cell.length_a   1.000
_cell.length_b   1.000
_cell.length_c   1.000
_cell.angle_alpha   90.00
_cell.angle_beta   90.00
_cell.angle_gamma   90.00
#
_symmetry.space_group_name_H-M   'P 1'
#
loop_
_entity.id
_entity.type
_entity.pdbx_description
1 polymer ?
#
loop_
_entity_poly.entity_id
_entity_poly.type
_entity_poly.pdbx_seq_one_letter_code
_entity_poly.pdbx_strand_id
1 'polypeptide(L)'
;EGLAYRKVSREGARGAAADVNGDGLEDIFIGGASGQPGQLYLQAPGGDFQPSRQPAFEKDADFEDTALAFFDADGDGDPDLAVGSGGNHRPTGSRLLNARLYLNDGKGFFARNDQALPTTGFNAAVVVPLDFDADGDLDLFVGSRSVPGQYGVPPRHFLLQNDGSGNFKNVAKQAAPDFARLGMVTAAKWVNLTGDARPEFVVVGEWAGPQIFEIQANKLTLSRSPALTALKGWWYAVESEDLDGDGDQDLILGNRGENFYFTGTKEQPAKLWVSDFDDNGAVEQILTRHIGGRDVTVALKKELTAQLPGLKKQNLKHADFAKKSMQELFPAEVLDKALVLEGNYFSSAIALNDGKGGWSVQALPAEAQLSSVHGILCEDLNGDGKKDLLLGGNDSGFLPQFSRLDASFGHVLLNAGGGRFERMDNRASGLFVQG
;
A
#
# COMPACT_ATOMS: atom_id res chain seq x y z
N GLU A 1 13.82 10.92 8.53
CA GLU A 1 12.61 11.53 7.89
C GLU A 1 12.77 13.03 7.57
N GLY A 2 13.99 13.61 7.70
CA GLY A 2 14.18 15.07 7.66
C GLY A 2 13.77 15.77 6.36
N LEU A 3 13.89 15.12 5.20
CA LEU A 3 13.45 15.64 3.90
C LEU A 3 12.25 14.87 3.34
N ALA A 4 11.74 13.88 4.05
CA ALA A 4 10.54 13.16 3.64
C ALA A 4 9.34 14.14 3.65
N TYR A 5 8.61 14.19 2.55
CA TYR A 5 7.42 15.02 2.39
C TYR A 5 6.27 14.57 3.30
N ARG A 6 6.31 13.35 3.80
CA ARG A 6 5.31 12.67 4.61
C ARG A 6 5.96 11.92 5.76
N LYS A 7 5.25 11.84 6.87
CA LYS A 7 5.64 11.02 8.02
C LYS A 7 5.09 9.60 7.84
N VAL A 8 5.90 8.70 7.29
CA VAL A 8 5.55 7.26 7.15
C VAL A 8 5.55 6.49 8.48
N SER A 9 5.84 7.13 9.60
CA SER A 9 5.72 6.58 10.95
C SER A 9 4.31 6.70 11.56
N ARG A 10 3.30 7.09 10.78
CA ARG A 10 1.92 7.28 11.24
C ARG A 10 0.93 6.54 10.33
N GLU A 11 1.24 5.31 9.96
CA GLU A 11 0.39 4.55 9.03
C GLU A 11 -0.85 3.94 9.70
N GLY A 12 -0.90 3.97 11.02
CA GLY A 12 -2.07 3.57 11.79
C GLY A 12 -2.32 2.06 11.81
N ALA A 13 -3.20 1.65 12.71
CA ALA A 13 -3.68 0.30 12.79
C ALA A 13 -4.58 -0.04 11.59
N ARG A 14 -4.54 -1.30 11.14
CA ARG A 14 -5.45 -1.87 10.15
C ARG A 14 -6.53 -2.68 10.85
N GLY A 15 -7.63 -2.96 10.15
CA GLY A 15 -8.68 -3.88 10.57
C GLY A 15 -8.73 -5.09 9.64
N ALA A 16 -9.13 -6.25 10.19
CA ALA A 16 -9.46 -7.45 9.44
C ALA A 16 -10.68 -8.11 10.06
N ALA A 17 -11.50 -8.79 9.25
CA ALA A 17 -12.70 -9.48 9.70
C ALA A 17 -12.68 -10.95 9.27
N ALA A 18 -13.16 -11.84 10.14
CA ALA A 18 -13.43 -13.25 9.88
C ALA A 18 -14.31 -13.82 11.01
N ASP A 19 -15.05 -14.89 10.76
CA ASP A 19 -15.70 -15.69 11.80
C ASP A 19 -14.62 -16.54 12.49
N VAL A 20 -14.06 -16.02 13.60
CA VAL A 20 -12.95 -16.70 14.29
C VAL A 20 -13.41 -17.70 15.35
N ASN A 21 -14.71 -17.76 15.66
CA ASN A 21 -15.26 -18.65 16.69
C ASN A 21 -16.24 -19.69 16.15
N GLY A 22 -16.50 -19.69 14.84
CA GLY A 22 -17.37 -20.65 14.14
C GLY A 22 -18.86 -20.46 14.42
N ASP A 23 -19.30 -19.24 14.81
CA ASP A 23 -20.71 -18.97 15.14
C ASP A 23 -21.52 -18.42 13.95
N GLY A 24 -20.88 -18.21 12.80
CA GLY A 24 -21.47 -17.68 11.56
C GLY A 24 -21.57 -16.16 11.50
N LEU A 25 -20.98 -15.44 12.45
CA LEU A 25 -20.90 -13.97 12.47
C LEU A 25 -19.46 -13.53 12.24
N GLU A 26 -19.27 -12.42 11.54
CA GLU A 26 -17.93 -11.89 11.31
C GLU A 26 -17.43 -11.10 12.51
N ASP A 27 -16.31 -11.53 13.07
CA ASP A 27 -15.57 -10.85 14.13
C ASP A 27 -14.57 -9.87 13.54
N ILE A 28 -14.13 -8.90 14.34
CA ILE A 28 -13.23 -7.84 13.89
C ILE A 28 -11.95 -7.81 14.74
N PHE A 29 -10.80 -7.90 14.12
CA PHE A 29 -9.52 -7.57 14.74
C PHE A 29 -9.05 -6.19 14.29
N ILE A 30 -8.72 -5.33 15.27
CA ILE A 30 -8.11 -4.02 15.05
C ILE A 30 -6.68 -4.10 15.57
N GLY A 31 -5.69 -3.87 14.68
CA GLY A 31 -4.29 -3.91 15.01
C GLY A 31 -3.89 -2.82 16.01
N GLY A 32 -2.82 -3.06 16.76
CA GLY A 32 -2.28 -2.14 17.76
C GLY A 32 -1.31 -1.12 17.19
N ALA A 33 -1.27 0.06 17.77
CA ALA A 33 -0.16 1.00 17.60
C ALA A 33 0.99 0.63 18.56
N SER A 34 2.21 1.11 18.29
CA SER A 34 3.36 0.87 19.18
C SER A 34 3.06 1.30 20.64
N GLY A 35 3.11 0.36 21.56
CA GLY A 35 2.74 0.52 22.97
C GLY A 35 1.26 0.23 23.30
N GLN A 36 0.48 -0.23 22.33
CA GLN A 36 -0.93 -0.62 22.50
C GLN A 36 -1.17 -1.97 21.82
N PRO A 37 -1.75 -2.96 22.51
CA PRO A 37 -2.04 -4.26 21.89
C PRO A 37 -3.14 -4.16 20.84
N GLY A 38 -3.11 -5.04 19.83
CA GLY A 38 -4.25 -5.27 18.97
C GLY A 38 -5.44 -5.81 19.76
N GLN A 39 -6.65 -5.54 19.27
CA GLN A 39 -7.88 -5.88 19.96
C GLN A 39 -8.82 -6.67 19.04
N LEU A 40 -9.24 -7.84 19.51
CA LEU A 40 -10.30 -8.65 18.91
C LEU A 40 -11.67 -8.26 19.50
N TYR A 41 -12.66 -8.16 18.64
CA TYR A 41 -14.06 -7.95 18.98
C TYR A 41 -14.89 -9.07 18.37
N LEU A 42 -15.58 -9.82 19.22
CA LEU A 42 -16.51 -10.85 18.77
C LEU A 42 -17.90 -10.24 18.53
N GLN A 43 -18.50 -10.55 17.39
CA GLN A 43 -19.86 -10.13 17.08
C GLN A 43 -20.87 -11.01 17.84
N ALA A 44 -21.84 -10.38 18.48
CA ALA A 44 -22.95 -11.07 19.12
C ALA A 44 -24.20 -11.09 18.23
N PRO A 45 -25.10 -12.07 18.37
CA PRO A 45 -26.41 -12.04 17.73
C PRO A 45 -27.16 -10.73 18.04
N GLY A 46 -27.38 -9.90 17.01
CA GLY A 46 -27.96 -8.56 17.16
C GLY A 46 -27.05 -7.44 16.67
N GLY A 47 -25.80 -7.76 16.29
CA GLY A 47 -24.86 -6.83 15.66
C GLY A 47 -23.96 -6.06 16.62
N ASP A 48 -24.06 -6.29 17.92
CA ASP A 48 -23.16 -5.71 18.91
C ASP A 48 -21.80 -6.43 18.92
N PHE A 49 -20.70 -5.67 19.11
CA PHE A 49 -19.35 -6.21 19.22
C PHE A 49 -18.85 -6.18 20.65
N GLN A 50 -18.32 -7.31 21.14
CA GLN A 50 -17.78 -7.45 22.47
C GLN A 50 -16.27 -7.66 22.44
N PRO A 51 -15.46 -6.89 23.22
CA PRO A 51 -14.02 -7.07 23.23
C PRO A 51 -13.64 -8.43 23.83
N SER A 52 -12.82 -9.18 23.11
CA SER A 52 -12.24 -10.44 23.57
C SER A 52 -10.83 -10.21 24.10
N ARG A 53 -10.56 -10.69 25.30
CA ARG A 53 -9.23 -10.58 25.89
C ARG A 53 -8.29 -11.63 25.35
N GLN A 54 -7.16 -11.20 24.77
CA GLN A 54 -6.17 -12.06 24.13
C GLN A 54 -4.78 -11.85 24.75
N PRO A 55 -4.32 -12.72 25.65
CA PRO A 55 -3.02 -12.57 26.30
C PRO A 55 -1.83 -12.58 25.33
N ALA A 56 -1.98 -13.23 24.17
CA ALA A 56 -0.95 -13.22 23.12
C ALA A 56 -0.76 -11.82 22.53
N PHE A 57 -1.84 -11.10 22.24
CA PHE A 57 -1.78 -9.73 21.70
C PHE A 57 -1.27 -8.75 22.77
N GLU A 58 -1.67 -8.92 24.05
CA GLU A 58 -1.20 -8.08 25.16
C GLU A 58 0.35 -8.13 25.30
N LYS A 59 0.98 -9.30 25.09
CA LYS A 59 2.44 -9.47 25.12
C LYS A 59 3.16 -8.75 23.98
N ASP A 60 2.47 -8.54 22.87
CA ASP A 60 3.01 -7.97 21.65
C ASP A 60 2.67 -6.49 21.45
N ALA A 61 2.24 -5.80 22.51
CA ALA A 61 1.88 -4.38 22.49
C ALA A 61 3.00 -3.43 22.01
N ASP A 62 4.27 -3.86 22.03
CA ASP A 62 5.40 -3.05 21.54
C ASP A 62 5.49 -2.99 20.01
N PHE A 63 4.81 -3.90 19.30
CA PHE A 63 4.75 -3.89 17.86
C PHE A 63 3.79 -2.81 17.34
N GLU A 64 3.95 -2.43 16.09
CA GLU A 64 3.02 -1.57 15.36
C GLU A 64 2.42 -2.41 14.23
N ASP A 65 1.11 -2.69 14.29
CA ASP A 65 0.41 -3.55 13.38
C ASP A 65 -0.03 -2.77 12.14
N THR A 66 0.61 -3.02 11.01
CA THR A 66 0.41 -2.25 9.78
C THR A 66 -0.23 -3.03 8.64
N ALA A 67 -0.31 -4.36 8.78
CA ALA A 67 -0.94 -5.25 7.82
C ALA A 67 -1.53 -6.46 8.53
N LEU A 68 -2.71 -6.91 8.09
CA LEU A 68 -3.47 -7.99 8.74
C LEU A 68 -4.09 -8.88 7.67
N ALA A 69 -4.09 -10.20 7.91
CA ALA A 69 -4.86 -11.14 7.13
C ALA A 69 -5.30 -12.33 8.00
N PHE A 70 -6.57 -12.70 7.90
CA PHE A 70 -7.09 -13.97 8.39
C PHE A 70 -7.02 -15.02 7.28
N PHE A 71 -6.56 -16.22 7.62
CA PHE A 71 -6.53 -17.39 6.72
C PHE A 71 -6.22 -18.65 7.54
N ASP A 72 -6.59 -19.81 7.02
CA ASP A 72 -6.20 -21.09 7.59
C ASP A 72 -4.73 -21.36 7.27
N ALA A 73 -3.86 -21.26 8.27
CA ALA A 73 -2.40 -21.40 8.09
C ALA A 73 -1.89 -22.81 8.34
N ASP A 74 -2.56 -23.61 9.17
CA ASP A 74 -2.10 -24.94 9.56
C ASP A 74 -3.01 -26.09 9.09
N GLY A 75 -4.06 -25.77 8.32
CA GLY A 75 -4.93 -26.74 7.67
C GLY A 75 -5.98 -27.35 8.57
N ASP A 76 -6.29 -26.72 9.72
CA ASP A 76 -7.29 -27.19 10.67
C ASP A 76 -8.71 -26.65 10.39
N GLY A 77 -8.85 -25.72 9.46
CA GLY A 77 -10.09 -25.11 9.00
C GLY A 77 -10.50 -23.86 9.76
N ASP A 78 -9.74 -23.42 10.74
CA ASP A 78 -9.99 -22.23 11.54
C ASP A 78 -9.20 -21.03 11.01
N PRO A 79 -9.77 -19.79 11.01
CA PRO A 79 -9.01 -18.64 10.54
C PRO A 79 -7.96 -18.18 11.55
N ASP A 80 -6.70 -18.33 11.18
CA ASP A 80 -5.53 -17.81 11.86
C ASP A 80 -5.25 -16.36 11.50
N LEU A 81 -4.41 -15.67 12.27
CA LEU A 81 -4.09 -14.26 12.04
C LEU A 81 -2.61 -14.04 11.74
N ALA A 82 -2.31 -13.61 10.51
CA ALA A 82 -1.01 -13.05 10.17
C ALA A 82 -1.00 -11.52 10.35
N VAL A 83 0.05 -11.03 11.01
CA VAL A 83 0.24 -9.61 11.30
C VAL A 83 1.58 -9.14 10.77
N GLY A 84 1.56 -8.21 9.81
CA GLY A 84 2.73 -7.47 9.37
C GLY A 84 3.01 -6.30 10.30
N SER A 85 4.28 -6.09 10.64
CA SER A 85 4.70 -5.05 11.56
C SER A 85 5.39 -3.90 10.83
N GLY A 86 5.15 -2.67 11.29
CA GLY A 86 5.73 -1.47 10.74
C GLY A 86 6.42 -0.59 11.78
N GLY A 87 6.56 0.67 11.47
CA GLY A 87 7.18 1.66 12.34
C GLY A 87 8.53 2.14 11.84
N ASN A 88 8.52 3.27 11.12
CA ASN A 88 9.72 3.87 10.52
C ASN A 88 10.75 4.41 11.55
N HIS A 89 10.38 4.40 12.84
CA HIS A 89 11.24 4.80 13.96
C HIS A 89 12.15 3.65 14.46
N ARG A 90 11.97 2.44 13.95
CA ARG A 90 12.79 1.28 14.30
C ARG A 90 13.91 1.07 13.26
N PRO A 91 15.11 0.60 13.67
CA PRO A 91 16.15 0.28 12.71
C PRO A 91 15.78 -0.96 11.88
N THR A 92 16.24 -1.02 10.64
CA THR A 92 16.12 -2.21 9.79
C THR A 92 16.66 -3.44 10.52
N GLY A 93 15.96 -4.57 10.43
CA GLY A 93 16.31 -5.80 11.13
C GLY A 93 15.85 -5.85 12.59
N SER A 94 15.19 -4.83 13.11
CA SER A 94 14.57 -4.89 14.44
C SER A 94 13.57 -6.03 14.52
N ARG A 95 13.58 -6.79 15.62
CA ARG A 95 12.58 -7.84 15.88
C ARG A 95 11.13 -7.29 15.86
N LEU A 96 10.96 -6.02 16.20
CA LEU A 96 9.65 -5.34 16.22
C LEU A 96 9.12 -4.99 14.80
N LEU A 97 9.88 -5.30 13.75
CA LEU A 97 9.47 -5.23 12.35
C LEU A 97 9.20 -6.62 11.74
N ASN A 98 9.29 -7.69 12.55
CA ASN A 98 8.98 -9.02 12.05
C ASN A 98 7.48 -9.23 11.94
N ALA A 99 7.07 -9.89 10.87
CA ALA A 99 5.72 -10.44 10.79
C ALA A 99 5.50 -11.52 11.86
N ARG A 100 4.26 -11.69 12.29
CA ARG A 100 3.85 -12.62 13.34
C ARG A 100 2.66 -13.45 12.86
N LEU A 101 2.60 -14.69 13.31
CA LEU A 101 1.47 -15.59 13.10
C LEU A 101 0.88 -15.97 14.46
N TYR A 102 -0.43 -15.90 14.56
CA TYR A 102 -1.22 -16.36 15.72
C TYR A 102 -2.17 -17.43 15.24
N LEU A 103 -2.03 -18.64 15.79
CA LEU A 103 -2.92 -19.76 15.52
C LEU A 103 -4.17 -19.65 16.39
N ASN A 104 -5.31 -19.90 15.80
CA ASN A 104 -6.62 -19.93 16.44
C ASN A 104 -6.91 -21.33 17.00
N ASP A 105 -7.79 -21.47 17.97
CA ASP A 105 -8.27 -22.74 18.49
C ASP A 105 -9.70 -23.07 18.02
N GLY A 106 -10.19 -22.39 16.99
CA GLY A 106 -11.55 -22.50 16.48
C GLY A 106 -12.65 -21.94 17.39
N LYS A 107 -12.25 -21.25 18.46
CA LYS A 107 -13.17 -20.60 19.42
C LYS A 107 -12.83 -19.13 19.63
N GLY A 108 -12.00 -18.58 18.78
CA GLY A 108 -11.56 -17.19 18.84
C GLY A 108 -10.50 -16.92 19.90
N PHE A 109 -9.72 -17.94 20.32
CA PHE A 109 -8.59 -17.76 21.21
C PHE A 109 -7.27 -17.99 20.46
N PHE A 110 -6.42 -16.98 20.45
CA PHE A 110 -5.20 -16.97 19.64
C PHE A 110 -3.93 -17.24 20.46
N ALA A 111 -3.06 -18.08 19.90
CA ALA A 111 -1.75 -18.37 20.43
C ALA A 111 -0.67 -17.99 19.40
N ARG A 112 0.34 -17.21 19.81
CA ARG A 112 1.43 -16.84 18.92
C ARG A 112 2.33 -18.06 18.62
N ASN A 113 2.60 -18.28 17.32
CA ASN A 113 3.61 -19.23 16.86
C ASN A 113 4.93 -18.50 16.57
N ASP A 114 5.86 -18.49 17.52
CA ASP A 114 7.12 -17.72 17.44
C ASP A 114 8.09 -18.22 16.38
N GLN A 115 7.92 -19.43 15.86
CA GLN A 115 8.83 -20.06 14.90
C GLN A 115 8.21 -20.22 13.50
N ALA A 116 6.95 -19.85 13.33
CA ALA A 116 6.23 -20.02 12.08
C ALA A 116 6.84 -19.24 10.91
N LEU A 117 7.18 -17.98 11.15
CA LEU A 117 7.61 -17.06 10.10
C LEU A 117 9.11 -16.75 10.19
N PRO A 118 9.82 -16.67 9.04
CA PRO A 118 11.19 -16.18 9.03
C PRO A 118 11.24 -14.69 9.34
N THR A 119 12.42 -14.22 9.75
CA THR A 119 12.65 -12.79 10.04
C THR A 119 12.41 -11.94 8.80
N THR A 120 11.48 -10.98 8.88
CA THR A 120 11.22 -10.01 7.83
C THR A 120 12.00 -8.70 8.04
N GLY A 121 11.92 -8.07 9.20
CA GLY A 121 12.77 -6.95 9.61
C GLY A 121 12.64 -5.67 8.77
N PHE A 122 11.57 -5.53 7.98
CA PHE A 122 11.23 -4.38 7.17
C PHE A 122 9.85 -3.83 7.53
N ASN A 123 9.57 -2.62 7.09
CA ASN A 123 8.31 -1.94 7.30
C ASN A 123 7.21 -2.57 6.42
N ALA A 124 6.46 -3.52 6.94
CA ALA A 124 5.39 -4.18 6.21
C ALA A 124 4.22 -3.20 5.97
N ALA A 125 3.58 -3.31 4.81
CA ALA A 125 2.39 -2.55 4.43
C ALA A 125 1.21 -3.44 4.09
N VAL A 126 1.47 -4.66 3.64
CA VAL A 126 0.44 -5.61 3.24
C VAL A 126 0.90 -7.03 3.53
N VAL A 127 -0.07 -7.85 3.92
CA VAL A 127 0.04 -9.30 4.05
C VAL A 127 -1.10 -9.91 3.22
N VAL A 128 -0.78 -10.80 2.29
CA VAL A 128 -1.76 -11.44 1.41
C VAL A 128 -1.56 -12.95 1.42
N PRO A 129 -2.56 -13.72 1.86
CA PRO A 129 -2.58 -15.17 1.65
C PRO A 129 -2.78 -15.49 0.16
N LEU A 130 -2.06 -16.47 -0.34
CA LEU A 130 -2.14 -16.92 -1.74
C LEU A 130 -1.57 -18.34 -1.86
N ASP A 131 -2.16 -19.14 -2.70
CA ASP A 131 -1.61 -20.46 -3.09
C ASP A 131 -0.85 -20.28 -4.42
N PHE A 132 0.46 -19.94 -4.33
CA PHE A 132 1.23 -19.60 -5.54
C PHE A 132 1.77 -20.83 -6.27
N ASP A 133 1.89 -21.99 -5.61
CA ASP A 133 2.41 -23.21 -6.22
C ASP A 133 1.36 -24.31 -6.43
N ALA A 134 0.11 -24.01 -6.09
CA ALA A 134 -1.07 -24.84 -6.31
C ALA A 134 -0.98 -26.20 -5.58
N ASP A 135 -0.42 -26.22 -4.38
CA ASP A 135 -0.35 -27.42 -3.54
C ASP A 135 -1.56 -27.53 -2.58
N GLY A 136 -2.38 -26.50 -2.50
CA GLY A 136 -3.61 -26.42 -1.70
C GLY A 136 -3.42 -25.76 -0.34
N ASP A 137 -2.19 -25.48 0.06
CA ASP A 137 -1.89 -24.75 1.29
C ASP A 137 -1.74 -23.27 1.01
N LEU A 138 -2.23 -22.40 1.91
CA LEU A 138 -2.08 -20.97 1.71
C LEU A 138 -0.70 -20.49 2.13
N ASP A 139 0.03 -19.96 1.16
CA ASP A 139 1.28 -19.23 1.32
C ASP A 139 1.04 -17.78 1.74
N LEU A 140 2.11 -17.03 1.99
CA LEU A 140 1.98 -15.66 2.46
C LEU A 140 2.92 -14.71 1.70
N PHE A 141 2.35 -13.69 1.06
CA PHE A 141 3.12 -12.53 0.61
C PHE A 141 3.19 -11.49 1.73
N VAL A 142 4.42 -11.02 2.05
CA VAL A 142 4.62 -9.85 2.91
C VAL A 142 5.27 -8.73 2.10
N GLY A 143 4.46 -7.73 1.76
CA GLY A 143 4.88 -6.56 1.02
C GLY A 143 5.41 -5.47 1.94
N SER A 144 6.63 -5.00 1.67
CA SER A 144 7.25 -3.95 2.46
C SER A 144 7.09 -2.59 1.78
N ARG A 145 6.78 -1.56 2.58
CA ARG A 145 6.63 -0.20 2.08
C ARG A 145 7.94 0.55 1.97
N SER A 146 8.82 0.40 2.94
CA SER A 146 10.07 1.16 2.98
C SER A 146 11.16 0.43 3.75
N VAL A 147 12.39 0.81 3.45
CA VAL A 147 13.51 0.59 4.37
C VAL A 147 13.36 1.63 5.47
N PRO A 148 13.29 1.24 6.76
CA PRO A 148 13.15 2.17 7.87
C PRO A 148 14.19 3.30 7.82
N GLY A 149 13.74 4.54 7.89
CA GLY A 149 14.60 5.72 7.82
C GLY A 149 15.11 6.10 6.42
N GLN A 150 14.85 5.30 5.39
CA GLN A 150 15.36 5.51 4.03
C GLN A 150 14.23 5.44 2.99
N TYR A 151 13.27 6.34 3.09
CA TYR A 151 12.17 6.43 2.14
C TYR A 151 12.69 6.58 0.69
N GLY A 152 12.11 5.85 -0.25
CA GLY A 152 12.54 5.82 -1.65
C GLY A 152 13.58 4.74 -1.97
N VAL A 153 14.28 4.21 -0.98
CA VAL A 153 15.14 3.04 -1.16
C VAL A 153 14.24 1.80 -1.26
N PRO A 154 14.34 0.98 -2.33
CA PRO A 154 13.52 -0.22 -2.49
C PRO A 154 13.72 -1.21 -1.33
N PRO A 155 12.65 -1.58 -0.60
CA PRO A 155 12.74 -2.58 0.46
C PRO A 155 12.74 -3.99 -0.11
N ARG A 156 12.96 -4.99 0.75
CA ARG A 156 12.74 -6.40 0.40
C ARG A 156 11.30 -6.80 0.62
N HIS A 157 10.82 -7.69 -0.24
CA HIS A 157 9.51 -8.34 -0.12
C HIS A 157 9.71 -9.83 0.08
N PHE A 158 8.72 -10.48 0.67
CA PHE A 158 8.81 -11.89 1.05
C PHE A 158 7.67 -12.68 0.41
N LEU A 159 8.00 -13.82 -0.15
CA LEU A 159 7.06 -14.87 -0.51
C LEU A 159 7.39 -16.04 0.40
N LEU A 160 6.48 -16.33 1.30
CA LEU A 160 6.66 -17.30 2.37
C LEU A 160 5.83 -18.53 2.04
N GLN A 161 6.50 -19.59 1.59
CA GLN A 161 5.88 -20.88 1.28
C GLN A 161 5.54 -21.61 2.57
N ASN A 162 4.29 -22.05 2.68
CA ASN A 162 3.78 -22.89 3.76
C ASN A 162 4.19 -24.35 3.57
N ASP A 163 4.20 -25.13 4.62
CA ASP A 163 4.35 -26.59 4.58
C ASP A 163 3.04 -27.33 4.91
N GLY A 164 1.92 -26.60 4.93
CA GLY A 164 0.60 -27.10 5.29
C GLY A 164 0.39 -27.31 6.79
N SER A 165 1.34 -26.90 7.62
CA SER A 165 1.28 -27.04 9.09
C SER A 165 1.62 -25.71 9.80
N GLY A 166 1.45 -24.59 9.12
CA GLY A 166 1.72 -23.26 9.67
C GLY A 166 3.21 -22.92 9.83
N ASN A 167 4.13 -23.62 9.12
CA ASN A 167 5.54 -23.26 9.11
C ASN A 167 5.94 -22.73 7.73
N PHE A 168 6.58 -21.60 7.71
CA PHE A 168 6.82 -20.83 6.47
C PHE A 168 8.31 -20.68 6.16
N LYS A 169 8.64 -20.79 4.89
CA LYS A 169 9.99 -20.59 4.36
C LYS A 169 10.00 -19.51 3.29
N ASN A 170 10.93 -18.57 3.38
CA ASN A 170 11.06 -17.54 2.36
C ASN A 170 11.65 -18.09 1.05
N VAL A 171 10.86 -18.09 -0.01
CA VAL A 171 11.21 -18.55 -1.35
C VAL A 171 11.25 -17.45 -2.40
N ALA A 172 11.09 -16.18 -2.02
CA ALA A 172 10.98 -15.05 -2.94
C ALA A 172 12.10 -15.01 -3.99
N LYS A 173 13.34 -15.29 -3.60
CA LYS A 173 14.49 -15.30 -4.53
C LYS A 173 14.36 -16.34 -5.64
N GLN A 174 13.77 -17.50 -5.35
CA GLN A 174 13.62 -18.63 -6.27
C GLN A 174 12.32 -18.57 -7.05
N ALA A 175 11.22 -18.26 -6.37
CA ALA A 175 9.87 -18.32 -6.91
C ALA A 175 9.33 -16.97 -7.42
N ALA A 176 9.89 -15.84 -6.98
CA ALA A 176 9.45 -14.50 -7.38
C ALA A 176 10.65 -13.52 -7.52
N PRO A 177 11.63 -13.79 -8.41
CA PRO A 177 12.84 -12.97 -8.51
C PRO A 177 12.53 -11.51 -8.92
N ASP A 178 11.43 -11.26 -9.62
CA ASP A 178 10.99 -9.92 -10.02
C ASP A 178 10.48 -9.07 -8.84
N PHE A 179 10.23 -9.66 -7.68
CA PHE A 179 9.90 -8.90 -6.45
C PHE A 179 11.02 -7.92 -6.05
N ALA A 180 12.24 -8.14 -6.49
CA ALA A 180 13.32 -7.17 -6.32
C ALA A 180 13.06 -5.80 -6.99
N ARG A 181 12.06 -5.72 -7.88
CA ARG A 181 11.71 -4.52 -8.65
C ARG A 181 10.38 -3.89 -8.25
N LEU A 182 9.66 -4.47 -7.26
CA LEU A 182 8.34 -3.98 -6.84
C LEU A 182 8.36 -2.52 -6.35
N GLY A 183 9.46 -2.08 -5.75
CA GLY A 183 9.52 -0.77 -5.14
C GLY A 183 8.82 -0.71 -3.77
N MET A 184 8.15 0.39 -3.45
CA MET A 184 7.49 0.61 -2.16
C MET A 184 6.03 0.15 -2.23
N VAL A 185 5.79 -1.11 -1.84
CA VAL A 185 4.45 -1.72 -1.88
C VAL A 185 3.53 -1.12 -0.83
N THR A 186 2.27 -0.91 -1.19
CA THR A 186 1.21 -0.36 -0.31
C THR A 186 -0.02 -1.25 -0.24
N ALA A 187 -0.35 -1.95 -1.33
CA ALA A 187 -1.43 -2.92 -1.38
C ALA A 187 -1.14 -4.00 -2.42
N ALA A 188 -1.78 -5.16 -2.25
CA ALA A 188 -1.74 -6.24 -3.22
C ALA A 188 -3.03 -7.08 -3.13
N LYS A 189 -3.36 -7.78 -4.21
CA LYS A 189 -4.54 -8.64 -4.29
C LYS A 189 -4.23 -9.90 -5.10
N TRP A 190 -4.72 -11.03 -4.61
CA TRP A 190 -4.73 -12.31 -5.29
C TRP A 190 -6.10 -12.48 -5.94
N VAL A 191 -6.18 -12.54 -7.26
CA VAL A 191 -7.43 -12.50 -8.02
C VAL A 191 -7.29 -13.14 -9.39
N ASN A 192 -8.32 -13.84 -9.85
CA ASN A 192 -8.37 -14.41 -11.19
C ASN A 192 -8.83 -13.32 -12.20
N LEU A 193 -7.87 -12.73 -12.90
CA LEU A 193 -8.10 -11.68 -13.89
C LEU A 193 -8.35 -12.23 -15.30
N THR A 194 -7.88 -13.45 -15.59
CA THR A 194 -7.94 -14.04 -16.92
C THR A 194 -9.09 -15.03 -17.09
N GLY A 195 -9.83 -15.33 -16.02
CA GLY A 195 -10.92 -16.30 -16.02
C GLY A 195 -10.46 -17.76 -16.17
N ASP A 196 -9.15 -18.01 -16.14
CA ASP A 196 -8.60 -19.36 -16.13
C ASP A 196 -8.58 -19.97 -14.71
N ALA A 197 -7.95 -21.14 -14.53
CA ALA A 197 -7.92 -21.80 -13.21
C ALA A 197 -6.85 -21.23 -12.26
N ARG A 198 -6.08 -20.24 -12.68
CA ARG A 198 -4.93 -19.72 -11.92
C ARG A 198 -5.07 -18.23 -11.70
N PRO A 199 -5.26 -17.80 -10.45
CA PRO A 199 -5.29 -16.38 -10.13
C PRO A 199 -3.96 -15.68 -10.43
N GLU A 200 -4.06 -14.40 -10.74
CA GLU A 200 -2.93 -13.47 -10.84
C GLU A 200 -2.68 -12.76 -9.52
N PHE A 201 -1.47 -12.24 -9.37
CA PHE A 201 -1.08 -11.44 -8.23
C PHE A 201 -0.88 -9.99 -8.65
N VAL A 202 -1.75 -9.11 -8.19
CA VAL A 202 -1.70 -7.67 -8.46
C VAL A 202 -1.01 -6.96 -7.31
N VAL A 203 -0.01 -6.12 -7.62
CA VAL A 203 0.72 -5.33 -6.62
C VAL A 203 0.74 -3.87 -7.02
N VAL A 204 0.44 -2.99 -6.08
CA VAL A 204 0.51 -1.54 -6.24
C VAL A 204 1.41 -0.90 -5.17
N GLY A 205 1.94 0.27 -5.49
CA GLY A 205 2.85 0.94 -4.57
C GLY A 205 3.12 2.39 -4.93
N GLU A 206 3.95 3.04 -4.13
CA GLU A 206 4.36 4.42 -4.38
C GLU A 206 5.49 4.48 -5.43
N TRP A 207 5.43 5.47 -6.32
CA TRP A 207 6.40 5.72 -7.40
C TRP A 207 6.50 4.59 -8.42
N ALA A 208 5.50 3.74 -8.49
CA ALA A 208 5.41 2.62 -9.42
C ALA A 208 4.04 2.62 -10.10
N GLY A 209 3.93 1.97 -11.25
CA GLY A 209 2.64 1.59 -11.83
C GLY A 209 2.15 0.27 -11.25
N PRO A 210 0.85 -0.05 -11.35
CA PRO A 210 0.33 -1.35 -10.99
C PRO A 210 1.05 -2.48 -11.74
N GLN A 211 1.42 -3.54 -11.04
CA GLN A 211 2.14 -4.69 -11.56
C GLN A 211 1.30 -5.94 -11.38
N ILE A 212 1.21 -6.77 -12.43
CA ILE A 212 0.49 -8.03 -12.42
C ILE A 212 1.51 -9.16 -12.58
N PHE A 213 1.41 -10.17 -11.75
CA PHE A 213 2.23 -11.38 -11.81
C PHE A 213 1.36 -12.58 -12.13
N GLU A 214 1.84 -13.41 -13.02
CA GLU A 214 1.23 -14.69 -13.42
C GLU A 214 2.05 -15.86 -12.87
N ILE A 215 1.39 -16.97 -12.60
CA ILE A 215 2.08 -18.21 -12.23
C ILE A 215 2.58 -18.90 -13.51
N GLN A 216 3.89 -19.02 -13.64
CA GLN A 216 4.55 -19.77 -14.70
C GLN A 216 5.53 -20.77 -14.09
N ALA A 217 5.29 -22.07 -14.25
CA ALA A 217 6.13 -23.15 -13.69
C ALA A 217 6.40 -22.97 -12.18
N ASN A 218 5.37 -22.75 -11.39
CA ASN A 218 5.40 -22.49 -9.93
C ASN A 218 6.27 -21.29 -9.56
N LYS A 219 6.27 -20.25 -10.39
CA LYS A 219 6.93 -18.97 -10.12
C LYS A 219 5.99 -17.82 -10.47
N LEU A 220 6.04 -16.79 -9.64
CA LEU A 220 5.40 -15.51 -9.93
C LEU A 220 6.30 -14.72 -10.88
N THR A 221 5.84 -14.55 -12.10
CA THR A 221 6.56 -13.86 -13.18
C THR A 221 5.81 -12.61 -13.56
N LEU A 222 6.50 -11.49 -13.69
CA LEU A 222 5.88 -10.21 -14.04
C LEU A 222 5.27 -10.28 -15.44
N SER A 223 3.96 -10.07 -15.52
CA SER A 223 3.22 -9.96 -16.78
C SER A 223 3.46 -8.62 -17.47
N ARG A 224 3.37 -8.62 -18.79
CA ARG A 224 3.55 -7.40 -19.59
C ARG A 224 2.23 -6.64 -19.68
N SER A 225 2.02 -5.69 -18.79
CA SER A 225 0.86 -4.78 -18.82
C SER A 225 1.33 -3.32 -18.93
N PRO A 226 1.81 -2.88 -20.11
CA PRO A 226 2.42 -1.56 -20.27
C PRO A 226 1.45 -0.41 -20.01
N ALA A 227 0.15 -0.61 -20.24
CA ALA A 227 -0.87 0.39 -19.93
C ALA A 227 -0.93 0.70 -18.42
N LEU A 228 -0.75 -0.30 -17.57
CA LEU A 228 -0.76 -0.16 -16.12
C LEU A 228 0.61 0.26 -15.58
N THR A 229 1.68 -0.43 -15.97
CA THR A 229 3.03 -0.17 -15.44
C THR A 229 3.59 1.20 -15.82
N ALA A 230 3.05 1.85 -16.86
CA ALA A 230 3.40 3.23 -17.22
C ALA A 230 2.80 4.29 -16.29
N LEU A 231 1.77 3.96 -15.51
CA LEU A 231 1.06 4.87 -14.62
C LEU A 231 1.75 4.95 -13.26
N LYS A 232 2.89 5.60 -13.19
CA LYS A 232 3.69 5.74 -11.98
C LYS A 232 3.01 6.73 -11.03
N GLY A 233 2.42 6.23 -9.95
CA GLY A 233 1.63 7.01 -8.99
C GLY A 233 2.03 6.78 -7.54
N TRP A 234 1.19 7.28 -6.64
CA TRP A 234 1.19 6.91 -5.23
C TRP A 234 -0.09 6.11 -4.97
N TRP A 235 -0.06 4.87 -5.40
CA TRP A 235 -1.17 3.95 -5.24
C TRP A 235 -1.25 3.49 -3.79
N TYR A 236 -2.45 3.40 -3.22
CA TYR A 236 -2.67 3.03 -1.83
C TYR A 236 -3.60 1.83 -1.65
N ALA A 237 -4.48 1.58 -2.63
CA ALA A 237 -5.45 0.50 -2.58
C ALA A 237 -5.63 -0.13 -3.96
N VAL A 238 -5.95 -1.40 -3.97
CA VAL A 238 -6.38 -2.16 -5.16
C VAL A 238 -7.52 -3.10 -4.78
N GLU A 239 -8.59 -3.05 -5.56
CA GLU A 239 -9.70 -3.98 -5.55
C GLU A 239 -10.01 -4.47 -6.96
N SER A 240 -10.79 -5.53 -7.06
CA SER A 240 -11.21 -6.10 -8.36
C SER A 240 -12.67 -6.50 -8.31
N GLU A 241 -13.36 -6.26 -9.43
CA GLU A 241 -14.74 -6.66 -9.66
C GLU A 241 -15.04 -6.54 -11.17
N ASP A 242 -16.04 -7.24 -11.70
CA ASP A 242 -16.57 -7.02 -13.04
C ASP A 242 -17.41 -5.74 -13.04
N LEU A 243 -16.83 -4.64 -13.52
CA LEU A 243 -17.44 -3.31 -13.47
C LEU A 243 -18.26 -2.95 -14.71
N ASP A 244 -18.00 -3.61 -15.84
CA ASP A 244 -18.71 -3.31 -17.10
C ASP A 244 -19.67 -4.40 -17.54
N GLY A 245 -19.65 -5.56 -16.90
CA GLY A 245 -20.58 -6.66 -17.10
C GLY A 245 -20.17 -7.59 -18.23
N ASP A 246 -18.88 -7.64 -18.58
CA ASP A 246 -18.37 -8.49 -19.66
C ASP A 246 -17.88 -9.87 -19.17
N GLY A 247 -17.79 -10.05 -17.85
CA GLY A 247 -17.41 -11.29 -17.18
C GLY A 247 -15.95 -11.38 -16.78
N ASP A 248 -15.12 -10.41 -17.16
CA ASP A 248 -13.73 -10.33 -16.78
C ASP A 248 -13.58 -9.47 -15.51
N GLN A 249 -12.57 -9.76 -14.68
CA GLN A 249 -12.29 -8.96 -13.49
C GLN A 249 -11.52 -7.70 -13.86
N ASP A 250 -12.06 -6.54 -13.51
CA ASP A 250 -11.44 -5.23 -13.63
C ASP A 250 -10.69 -4.85 -12.36
N LEU A 251 -9.88 -3.78 -12.42
CA LEU A 251 -9.21 -3.25 -11.24
C LEU A 251 -9.74 -1.87 -10.86
N ILE A 252 -9.93 -1.67 -9.56
CA ILE A 252 -10.18 -0.38 -8.94
C ILE A 252 -8.91 0.02 -8.19
N LEU A 253 -8.34 1.16 -8.54
CA LEU A 253 -7.02 1.60 -8.13
C LEU A 253 -7.12 2.91 -7.35
N GLY A 254 -6.91 2.84 -6.03
CA GLY A 254 -6.87 4.02 -5.15
C GLY A 254 -5.51 4.70 -5.20
N ASN A 255 -5.49 6.01 -5.47
CA ASN A 255 -4.30 6.83 -5.56
C ASN A 255 -4.37 8.03 -4.62
N ARG A 256 -3.31 8.84 -4.60
CA ARG A 256 -3.24 10.09 -3.81
C ARG A 256 -4.35 11.10 -4.15
N GLY A 257 -4.85 11.09 -5.38
CA GLY A 257 -5.69 12.14 -5.92
C GLY A 257 -4.89 13.31 -6.49
N GLU A 258 -5.62 14.30 -7.03
CA GLU A 258 -5.00 15.41 -7.75
C GLU A 258 -5.00 16.74 -7.01
N ASN A 259 -5.73 16.84 -5.90
CA ASN A 259 -5.79 18.04 -5.07
C ASN A 259 -4.57 18.19 -4.15
N PHE A 260 -3.39 18.25 -4.75
CA PHE A 260 -2.13 18.33 -4.01
C PHE A 260 -1.23 19.44 -4.55
N TYR A 261 -0.22 19.82 -3.77
CA TYR A 261 0.74 20.88 -4.07
C TYR A 261 1.46 20.74 -5.41
N PHE A 262 1.62 19.51 -5.89
CA PHE A 262 2.17 19.20 -7.20
C PHE A 262 1.45 18.01 -7.83
N THR A 263 1.46 18.00 -9.15
CA THR A 263 1.05 16.87 -9.99
C THR A 263 2.23 16.48 -10.88
N GLY A 264 2.06 15.46 -11.69
CA GLY A 264 3.04 15.04 -12.69
C GLY A 264 2.31 14.43 -13.87
N THR A 265 2.89 14.63 -15.04
CA THR A 265 2.47 13.99 -16.29
C THR A 265 3.59 13.13 -16.86
N LYS A 266 3.31 12.37 -17.90
CA LYS A 266 4.32 11.55 -18.57
C LYS A 266 5.50 12.39 -19.08
N GLU A 267 5.21 13.60 -19.58
CA GLU A 267 6.20 14.55 -20.12
C GLU A 267 6.89 15.36 -19.02
N GLN A 268 6.21 15.57 -17.91
CA GLN A 268 6.66 16.40 -16.79
C GLN A 268 6.39 15.70 -15.45
N PRO A 269 7.09 14.58 -15.17
CA PRO A 269 6.89 13.83 -13.94
C PRO A 269 7.40 14.61 -12.71
N ALA A 270 6.74 14.41 -11.58
CA ALA A 270 7.37 14.67 -10.30
C ALA A 270 8.47 13.63 -10.06
N LYS A 271 9.57 14.00 -9.40
CA LYS A 271 10.69 13.08 -9.18
C LYS A 271 11.11 13.04 -7.73
N LEU A 272 11.47 11.86 -7.26
CA LEU A 272 12.15 11.65 -5.99
C LEU A 272 13.58 11.20 -6.27
N TRP A 273 14.53 12.03 -5.88
CA TRP A 273 15.97 11.76 -6.00
C TRP A 273 16.47 11.18 -4.69
N VAL A 274 17.07 10.01 -4.74
CA VAL A 274 17.53 9.26 -3.55
C VAL A 274 19.02 8.98 -3.70
N SER A 275 19.84 9.57 -2.86
CA SER A 275 21.30 9.41 -2.88
C SER A 275 21.90 9.89 -1.57
N ASP A 276 23.14 9.52 -1.30
CA ASP A 276 24.03 10.24 -0.38
C ASP A 276 24.59 11.43 -1.15
N PHE A 277 24.01 12.63 -0.95
CA PHE A 277 24.33 13.83 -1.73
C PHE A 277 25.59 14.57 -1.25
N ASP A 278 26.08 14.30 -0.05
CA ASP A 278 27.25 14.95 0.52
C ASP A 278 28.34 13.99 0.99
N ASP A 279 28.22 12.70 0.62
CA ASP A 279 29.19 11.62 0.89
C ASP A 279 29.43 11.42 2.40
N ASN A 280 28.36 11.54 3.21
CA ASN A 280 28.42 11.37 4.66
C ASN A 280 27.97 9.98 5.14
N GLY A 281 27.56 9.09 4.22
CA GLY A 281 27.04 7.75 4.48
C GLY A 281 25.54 7.69 4.82
N ALA A 282 24.85 8.84 4.85
CA ALA A 282 23.41 8.90 4.99
C ALA A 282 22.74 9.08 3.62
N VAL A 283 21.53 8.55 3.46
CA VAL A 283 20.78 8.70 2.21
C VAL A 283 19.73 9.79 2.40
N GLU A 284 19.77 10.83 1.58
CA GLU A 284 18.75 11.85 1.51
C GLU A 284 17.74 11.57 0.41
N GLN A 285 16.53 12.12 0.57
CA GLN A 285 15.43 12.03 -0.37
C GLN A 285 14.97 13.43 -0.78
N ILE A 286 15.23 13.83 -2.01
CA ILE A 286 14.88 15.16 -2.50
C ILE A 286 13.73 15.04 -3.50
N LEU A 287 12.56 15.52 -3.09
CA LEU A 287 11.40 15.61 -3.96
C LEU A 287 11.48 16.85 -4.83
N THR A 288 11.22 16.68 -6.13
CA THR A 288 11.16 17.77 -7.10
C THR A 288 9.86 17.75 -7.88
N ARG A 289 9.46 18.92 -8.34
CA ARG A 289 8.40 19.11 -9.33
C ARG A 289 8.96 19.76 -10.56
N HIS A 290 8.36 19.51 -11.70
CA HIS A 290 8.77 20.08 -12.97
C HIS A 290 8.18 21.48 -13.14
N ILE A 291 9.02 22.51 -13.31
CA ILE A 291 8.62 23.90 -13.54
C ILE A 291 9.51 24.51 -14.64
N GLY A 292 8.89 24.96 -15.73
CA GLY A 292 9.59 25.67 -16.80
C GLY A 292 10.77 24.88 -17.39
N GLY A 293 10.58 23.58 -17.60
CA GLY A 293 11.61 22.69 -18.16
C GLY A 293 12.67 22.23 -17.15
N ARG A 294 12.47 22.42 -15.84
CA ARG A 294 13.48 22.16 -14.80
C ARG A 294 12.89 21.41 -13.61
N ASP A 295 13.67 20.54 -13.01
CA ASP A 295 13.34 19.83 -11.79
C ASP A 295 13.73 20.69 -10.57
N VAL A 296 12.73 21.33 -9.95
CA VAL A 296 12.93 22.26 -8.83
C VAL A 296 12.51 21.56 -7.53
N THR A 297 13.36 21.66 -6.50
CA THR A 297 13.09 21.04 -5.20
C THR A 297 11.82 21.59 -4.55
N VAL A 298 11.04 20.69 -3.96
CA VAL A 298 9.85 21.01 -3.16
C VAL A 298 10.24 21.38 -1.73
N ALA A 299 11.37 20.86 -1.24
CA ALA A 299 11.89 21.17 0.10
C ALA A 299 12.29 22.65 0.22
N LEU A 300 11.98 23.25 1.36
CA LEU A 300 12.42 24.60 1.65
C LEU A 300 13.93 24.64 1.85
N LYS A 301 14.56 25.77 1.50
CA LYS A 301 16.01 25.97 1.69
C LYS A 301 16.47 25.60 3.09
N LYS A 302 15.73 26.00 4.14
CA LYS A 302 16.05 25.70 5.52
C LYS A 302 16.11 24.20 5.78
N GLU A 303 15.18 23.45 5.25
CA GLU A 303 15.09 21.98 5.40
C GLU A 303 16.25 21.31 4.67
N LEU A 304 16.47 21.67 3.40
CA LEU A 304 17.53 21.08 2.60
C LEU A 304 18.93 21.39 3.18
N THR A 305 19.17 22.64 3.61
CA THR A 305 20.48 23.02 4.19
C THR A 305 20.68 22.52 5.62
N ALA A 306 19.64 22.05 6.31
CA ALA A 306 19.78 21.37 7.59
C ALA A 306 20.32 19.95 7.42
N GLN A 307 19.92 19.26 6.35
CA GLN A 307 20.41 17.92 6.01
C GLN A 307 21.75 17.99 5.24
N LEU A 308 21.89 18.96 4.32
CA LEU A 308 23.03 19.15 3.45
C LEU A 308 23.69 20.52 3.70
N PRO A 309 24.48 20.67 4.78
CA PRO A 309 25.04 21.96 5.20
C PRO A 309 25.95 22.63 4.14
N GLY A 310 26.57 21.83 3.27
CA GLY A 310 27.41 22.31 2.18
C GLY A 310 26.67 23.26 1.22
N LEU A 311 25.40 23.07 1.03
CA LEU A 311 24.56 23.92 0.17
C LEU A 311 24.33 25.34 0.74
N LYS A 312 24.53 25.56 2.05
CA LYS A 312 24.30 26.85 2.71
C LYS A 312 25.23 27.94 2.18
N LYS A 313 26.50 27.60 1.94
CA LYS A 313 27.51 28.56 1.47
C LYS A 313 27.26 29.00 0.03
N GLN A 314 26.75 28.09 -0.81
CA GLN A 314 26.48 28.33 -2.22
C GLN A 314 25.14 29.02 -2.48
N ASN A 315 24.25 29.07 -1.48
CA ASN A 315 22.87 29.56 -1.60
C ASN A 315 22.54 30.52 -0.45
N LEU A 316 23.14 31.73 -0.48
CA LEU A 316 22.98 32.70 0.63
C LEU A 316 21.54 33.24 0.71
N LYS A 317 20.92 33.53 -0.44
CA LYS A 317 19.55 34.10 -0.50
C LYS A 317 18.52 33.03 -0.79
N HIS A 318 17.34 33.14 -0.17
CA HIS A 318 16.21 32.26 -0.44
C HIS A 318 15.68 32.39 -1.86
N ALA A 319 15.65 33.62 -2.39
CA ALA A 319 15.16 33.89 -3.74
C ALA A 319 16.04 33.26 -4.84
N ASP A 320 17.35 33.18 -4.60
CA ASP A 320 18.27 32.54 -5.55
C ASP A 320 18.16 31.02 -5.48
N PHE A 321 18.04 30.48 -4.27
CA PHE A 321 17.80 29.04 -4.06
C PHE A 321 16.51 28.56 -4.74
N ALA A 322 15.40 29.29 -4.55
CA ALA A 322 14.08 28.92 -5.06
C ALA A 322 13.98 28.82 -6.60
N LYS A 323 14.98 29.35 -7.30
CA LYS A 323 15.06 29.33 -8.77
C LYS A 323 15.96 28.20 -9.28
N LYS A 324 16.71 27.53 -8.41
CA LYS A 324 17.67 26.50 -8.82
C LYS A 324 17.01 25.15 -9.08
N SER A 325 17.44 24.51 -10.15
CA SER A 325 17.16 23.10 -10.42
C SER A 325 18.10 22.17 -9.65
N MET A 326 17.81 20.88 -9.66
CA MET A 326 18.72 19.85 -9.12
C MET A 326 20.11 19.94 -9.74
N GLN A 327 20.19 20.17 -11.05
CA GLN A 327 21.45 20.29 -11.82
C GLN A 327 22.27 21.55 -11.47
N GLU A 328 21.61 22.57 -10.90
CA GLU A 328 22.28 23.78 -10.40
C GLU A 328 22.64 23.71 -8.91
N LEU A 329 22.05 22.75 -8.19
CA LEU A 329 22.34 22.51 -6.77
C LEU A 329 23.44 21.48 -6.55
N PHE A 330 23.53 20.46 -7.43
CA PHE A 330 24.44 19.32 -7.29
C PHE A 330 25.24 19.08 -8.56
N PRO A 331 26.51 18.64 -8.43
CA PRO A 331 27.32 18.20 -9.56
C PRO A 331 26.71 16.99 -10.29
N ALA A 332 27.03 16.87 -11.58
CA ALA A 332 26.52 15.76 -12.41
C ALA A 332 26.91 14.38 -11.84
N GLU A 333 28.13 14.24 -11.32
CA GLU A 333 28.65 12.98 -10.77
C GLU A 333 27.84 12.50 -9.54
N VAL A 334 27.22 13.42 -8.81
CA VAL A 334 26.33 13.11 -7.68
C VAL A 334 24.95 12.71 -8.18
N LEU A 335 24.41 13.43 -9.16
CA LEU A 335 23.10 13.16 -9.73
C LEU A 335 23.07 11.85 -10.53
N ASP A 336 24.15 11.51 -11.22
CA ASP A 336 24.26 10.26 -12.01
C ASP A 336 24.25 9.00 -11.14
N LYS A 337 24.60 9.12 -9.86
CA LYS A 337 24.54 8.03 -8.89
C LYS A 337 23.17 7.91 -8.20
N ALA A 338 22.33 8.94 -8.30
CA ALA A 338 21.05 8.97 -7.61
C ALA A 338 20.06 7.99 -8.23
N LEU A 339 19.34 7.24 -7.39
CA LEU A 339 18.11 6.57 -7.80
C LEU A 339 17.04 7.66 -8.01
N VAL A 340 16.46 7.70 -9.20
CA VAL A 340 15.40 8.65 -9.54
C VAL A 340 14.09 7.88 -9.73
N LEU A 341 13.13 8.12 -8.85
CA LEU A 341 11.78 7.62 -8.96
C LEU A 341 10.90 8.71 -9.57
N GLU A 342 9.94 8.31 -10.42
CA GLU A 342 9.06 9.24 -11.13
C GLU A 342 7.61 9.02 -10.74
N GLY A 343 6.83 10.12 -10.65
CA GLY A 343 5.39 10.11 -10.49
C GLY A 343 4.74 10.91 -11.62
N ASN A 344 3.93 10.26 -12.43
CA ASN A 344 3.33 10.83 -13.63
C ASN A 344 1.82 10.67 -13.71
N TYR A 345 1.21 9.96 -12.73
CA TYR A 345 -0.22 9.71 -12.68
C TYR A 345 -0.68 9.64 -11.21
N PHE A 346 -1.61 10.49 -10.82
CA PHE A 346 -2.03 10.60 -9.41
C PHE A 346 -3.54 10.44 -9.19
N SER A 347 -4.33 10.33 -10.26
CA SER A 347 -5.76 10.07 -10.16
C SER A 347 -6.05 8.67 -9.63
N SER A 348 -7.03 8.51 -8.77
CA SER A 348 -7.68 7.22 -8.54
C SER A 348 -8.45 6.82 -9.80
N ALA A 349 -8.42 5.56 -10.17
CA ALA A 349 -8.86 5.10 -11.48
C ALA A 349 -9.50 3.70 -11.43
N ILE A 350 -10.26 3.38 -12.45
CA ILE A 350 -10.55 2.00 -12.82
C ILE A 350 -9.70 1.60 -14.04
N ALA A 351 -9.37 0.34 -14.11
CA ALA A 351 -8.74 -0.25 -15.29
C ALA A 351 -9.60 -1.43 -15.74
N LEU A 352 -10.27 -1.24 -16.87
CA LEU A 352 -11.12 -2.27 -17.49
C LEU A 352 -10.22 -3.26 -18.23
N ASN A 353 -10.44 -4.54 -17.96
CA ASN A 353 -9.79 -5.67 -18.60
C ASN A 353 -10.55 -6.04 -19.88
N ASP A 354 -9.89 -6.46 -20.94
CA ASP A 354 -10.53 -6.93 -22.16
C ASP A 354 -10.50 -8.47 -22.30
N GLY A 355 -10.13 -9.17 -21.22
CA GLY A 355 -9.97 -10.63 -21.19
C GLY A 355 -8.87 -11.18 -22.11
N LYS A 356 -8.09 -10.30 -22.76
CA LYS A 356 -7.03 -10.65 -23.72
C LYS A 356 -5.67 -10.05 -23.35
N GLY A 357 -5.58 -9.50 -22.14
CA GLY A 357 -4.39 -8.85 -21.61
C GLY A 357 -4.26 -7.36 -21.93
N GLY A 358 -5.29 -6.76 -22.56
CA GLY A 358 -5.40 -5.30 -22.75
C GLY A 358 -6.12 -4.62 -21.59
N TRP A 359 -5.75 -3.39 -21.31
CA TRP A 359 -6.30 -2.59 -20.20
C TRP A 359 -6.70 -1.21 -20.70
N SER A 360 -7.92 -0.79 -20.38
CA SER A 360 -8.42 0.56 -20.61
C SER A 360 -8.55 1.31 -19.27
N VAL A 361 -7.73 2.33 -19.07
CA VAL A 361 -7.70 3.07 -17.79
C VAL A 361 -8.51 4.34 -17.86
N GLN A 362 -9.38 4.54 -16.89
CA GLN A 362 -10.25 5.71 -16.77
C GLN A 362 -10.14 6.28 -15.34
N ALA A 363 -9.93 7.60 -15.24
CA ALA A 363 -9.96 8.27 -13.95
C ALA A 363 -11.39 8.23 -13.35
N LEU A 364 -11.49 8.01 -12.05
CA LEU A 364 -12.73 8.15 -11.30
C LEU A 364 -13.23 9.62 -11.32
N PRO A 365 -14.49 9.90 -10.98
CA PRO A 365 -15.04 11.26 -10.92
C PRO A 365 -14.16 12.24 -10.14
N ALA A 366 -14.23 13.52 -10.52
CA ALA A 366 -13.34 14.58 -10.00
C ALA A 366 -13.38 14.69 -8.47
N GLU A 367 -14.52 14.41 -7.85
CA GLU A 367 -14.68 14.46 -6.40
C GLU A 367 -13.86 13.40 -5.69
N ALA A 368 -13.66 12.22 -6.29
CA ALA A 368 -12.78 11.18 -5.76
C ALA A 368 -11.30 11.58 -5.84
N GLN A 369 -10.95 12.60 -6.64
CA GLN A 369 -9.59 13.11 -6.77
C GLN A 369 -9.24 14.21 -5.76
N LEU A 370 -10.20 14.63 -4.93
CA LEU A 370 -10.00 15.71 -3.94
C LEU A 370 -9.18 15.24 -2.72
N SER A 371 -9.15 13.95 -2.47
CA SER A 371 -8.35 13.34 -1.40
C SER A 371 -7.78 11.99 -1.85
N SER A 372 -6.94 11.38 -1.02
CA SER A 372 -6.41 10.04 -1.28
C SER A 372 -7.48 8.97 -1.07
N VAL A 373 -7.40 7.87 -1.83
CA VAL A 373 -8.26 6.70 -1.67
C VAL A 373 -7.43 5.54 -1.08
N HIS A 374 -7.76 5.17 0.16
CA HIS A 374 -7.09 4.10 0.91
C HIS A 374 -7.96 2.87 1.12
N GLY A 375 -9.29 3.05 1.09
CA GLY A 375 -10.26 1.97 1.22
C GLY A 375 -11.22 1.96 0.04
N ILE A 376 -11.51 0.78 -0.46
CA ILE A 376 -12.42 0.52 -1.58
C ILE A 376 -13.29 -0.65 -1.19
N LEU A 377 -14.61 -0.50 -1.36
CA LEU A 377 -15.58 -1.57 -1.27
C LEU A 377 -16.41 -1.56 -2.56
N CYS A 378 -16.63 -2.74 -3.13
CA CYS A 378 -17.45 -2.93 -4.32
C CYS A 378 -18.67 -3.75 -3.97
N GLU A 379 -19.86 -3.14 -4.03
CA GLU A 379 -21.13 -3.79 -3.74
C GLU A 379 -22.26 -3.14 -4.54
N ASP A 380 -23.32 -3.87 -4.81
CA ASP A 380 -24.56 -3.31 -5.36
C ASP A 380 -25.32 -2.56 -4.25
N LEU A 381 -25.03 -1.27 -4.13
CA LEU A 381 -25.57 -0.43 -3.05
C LEU A 381 -27.01 0.06 -3.31
N ASN A 382 -27.47 0.02 -4.57
CA ASN A 382 -28.77 0.54 -4.97
C ASN A 382 -29.76 -0.56 -5.43
N GLY A 383 -29.31 -1.82 -5.55
CA GLY A 383 -30.13 -2.95 -5.94
C GLY A 383 -30.42 -3.06 -7.45
N ASP A 384 -29.57 -2.43 -8.30
CA ASP A 384 -29.77 -2.44 -9.76
C ASP A 384 -28.98 -3.58 -10.46
N GLY A 385 -28.27 -4.39 -9.70
CA GLY A 385 -27.50 -5.54 -10.18
C GLY A 385 -26.10 -5.19 -10.68
N LYS A 386 -25.66 -3.93 -10.59
CA LYS A 386 -24.31 -3.51 -10.93
C LYS A 386 -23.51 -3.21 -9.68
N LYS A 387 -22.21 -3.40 -9.76
CA LYS A 387 -21.32 -3.12 -8.63
C LYS A 387 -21.00 -1.64 -8.55
N ASP A 388 -21.39 -1.02 -7.44
CA ASP A 388 -21.09 0.35 -7.06
C ASP A 388 -19.81 0.42 -6.23
N LEU A 389 -19.25 1.61 -6.04
CA LEU A 389 -18.05 1.81 -5.26
C LEU A 389 -18.32 2.64 -4.00
N LEU A 390 -17.86 2.16 -2.86
CA LEU A 390 -17.71 2.94 -1.65
C LEU A 390 -16.22 3.23 -1.45
N LEU A 391 -15.82 4.51 -1.49
CA LEU A 391 -14.43 4.93 -1.38
C LEU A 391 -14.22 5.74 -0.10
N GLY A 392 -13.11 5.46 0.58
CA GLY A 392 -12.69 6.20 1.76
C GLY A 392 -11.19 6.49 1.75
N GLY A 393 -10.84 7.61 2.36
CA GLY A 393 -9.43 7.93 2.58
C GLY A 393 -9.18 9.43 2.69
N ASN A 394 -8.27 9.72 3.60
CA ASN A 394 -7.67 11.04 3.79
C ASN A 394 -6.21 10.85 4.18
N ASP A 395 -5.38 11.85 3.98
CA ASP A 395 -3.99 11.82 4.38
C ASP A 395 -3.58 13.12 5.06
N SER A 396 -3.38 13.05 6.37
CA SER A 396 -2.92 14.15 7.21
C SER A 396 -1.41 14.09 7.52
N GLY A 397 -0.70 13.10 6.98
CA GLY A 397 0.71 12.82 7.28
C GLY A 397 1.71 13.76 6.60
N PHE A 398 1.27 14.63 5.68
CA PHE A 398 2.14 15.55 4.96
C PHE A 398 2.68 16.67 5.85
N LEU A 399 3.84 17.19 5.49
CA LEU A 399 4.38 18.38 6.13
C LEU A 399 3.44 19.59 5.94
N PRO A 400 3.38 20.52 6.91
CA PRO A 400 2.39 21.61 6.89
C PRO A 400 2.38 22.46 5.62
N GLN A 401 3.51 22.61 4.92
CA GLN A 401 3.63 23.36 3.68
C GLN A 401 2.96 22.69 2.47
N PHE A 402 2.59 21.41 2.56
CA PHE A 402 1.94 20.66 1.46
C PHE A 402 0.44 20.57 1.58
N SER A 403 -0.14 21.12 2.65
CA SER A 403 -1.55 20.96 3.00
C SER A 403 -1.90 19.53 3.49
N ARG A 404 -3.16 19.32 3.79
CA ARG A 404 -3.71 18.00 4.11
C ARG A 404 -4.58 17.55 2.95
N LEU A 405 -4.62 16.26 2.71
CA LEU A 405 -5.63 15.65 1.85
C LEU A 405 -6.75 15.12 2.77
N ASP A 406 -7.62 16.02 3.22
CA ASP A 406 -8.71 15.75 4.18
C ASP A 406 -10.08 16.21 3.65
N ALA A 407 -10.22 16.31 2.34
CA ALA A 407 -11.44 16.77 1.68
C ALA A 407 -12.48 15.65 1.44
N SER A 408 -12.16 14.38 1.79
CA SER A 408 -13.09 13.26 1.64
C SER A 408 -13.92 13.06 2.90
N PHE A 409 -15.23 12.95 2.72
CA PHE A 409 -16.17 12.44 3.73
C PHE A 409 -16.68 11.03 3.38
N GLY A 410 -15.93 10.33 2.52
CA GLY A 410 -16.37 9.13 1.84
C GLY A 410 -17.14 9.44 0.56
N HIS A 411 -17.02 8.56 -0.43
CA HIS A 411 -17.71 8.70 -1.72
C HIS A 411 -18.47 7.42 -2.03
N VAL A 412 -19.76 7.56 -2.36
CA VAL A 412 -20.55 6.53 -3.00
C VAL A 412 -20.59 6.87 -4.49
N LEU A 413 -20.11 5.98 -5.33
CA LEU A 413 -20.11 6.10 -6.78
C LEU A 413 -20.99 5.01 -7.37
N LEU A 414 -22.12 5.39 -7.95
CA LEU A 414 -23.05 4.45 -8.58
C LEU A 414 -22.60 4.12 -9.99
N ASN A 415 -22.64 2.85 -10.33
CA ASN A 415 -22.25 2.33 -11.64
C ASN A 415 -23.36 2.57 -12.67
N ALA A 416 -23.15 3.51 -13.59
CA ALA A 416 -24.07 3.80 -14.67
C ALA A 416 -23.97 2.81 -15.87
N GLY A 417 -23.12 1.78 -15.75
CA GLY A 417 -22.86 0.77 -16.77
C GLY A 417 -21.67 1.12 -17.68
N GLY A 418 -21.00 0.07 -18.17
CA GLY A 418 -19.82 0.19 -19.04
C GLY A 418 -18.65 0.89 -18.35
N GLY A 419 -18.43 0.61 -17.07
CA GLY A 419 -17.34 1.20 -16.29
C GLY A 419 -17.48 2.70 -16.00
N ARG A 420 -18.67 3.27 -16.14
CA ARG A 420 -18.92 4.70 -15.84
C ARG A 420 -19.56 4.85 -14.48
N PHE A 421 -19.03 5.76 -13.68
CA PHE A 421 -19.49 6.02 -12.32
C PHE A 421 -20.01 7.44 -12.14
N GLU A 422 -21.12 7.55 -11.39
CA GLU A 422 -21.73 8.83 -11.00
C GLU A 422 -21.73 8.94 -9.47
N ARG A 423 -21.28 10.09 -8.96
CA ARG A 423 -21.24 10.30 -7.52
C ARG A 423 -22.65 10.52 -6.95
N MET A 424 -22.99 9.77 -5.89
CA MET A 424 -24.13 10.07 -5.03
C MET A 424 -23.77 11.18 -4.04
N ASP A 425 -24.65 12.15 -3.85
CA ASP A 425 -24.46 13.20 -2.83
C ASP A 425 -24.41 12.60 -1.43
N ASN A 426 -23.49 13.07 -0.58
CA ASN A 426 -23.31 12.54 0.78
C ASN A 426 -24.58 12.67 1.66
N ARG A 427 -25.46 13.67 1.42
CA ARG A 427 -26.73 13.77 2.13
C ARG A 427 -27.71 12.69 1.71
N ALA A 428 -27.66 12.25 0.46
CA ALA A 428 -28.49 11.15 -0.05
C ALA A 428 -27.99 9.79 0.44
N SER A 429 -26.69 9.58 0.46
CA SER A 429 -26.08 8.33 0.95
C SER A 429 -26.06 8.22 2.47
N GLY A 430 -26.12 9.32 3.19
CA GLY A 430 -25.93 9.38 4.64
C GLY A 430 -24.47 9.17 5.09
N LEU A 431 -23.54 9.06 4.15
CA LEU A 431 -22.13 8.79 4.44
C LEU A 431 -21.38 10.08 4.79
N PHE A 432 -20.91 10.16 6.02
CA PHE A 432 -20.07 11.25 6.52
C PHE A 432 -18.95 10.66 7.38
N VAL A 433 -17.87 10.25 6.75
CA VAL A 433 -16.67 9.73 7.43
C VAL A 433 -15.60 10.81 7.42
N GLN A 434 -15.16 11.22 8.61
CA GLN A 434 -13.95 12.07 8.76
C GLN A 434 -12.81 11.14 9.15
N GLY A 435 -11.82 10.97 8.28
CA GLY A 435 -10.62 10.17 8.53
C GLY A 435 -9.47 11.00 9.08
#